data_fd2f26a564704079099cbcbf89d45d24
#
_entry.id   fd2f26a564704079099cbcbf89d45d24
#
_cell.length_a   1.000
_cell.length_b   1.000
_cell.length_c   1.000
_cell.angle_alpha   90.00
_cell.angle_beta   90.00
_cell.angle_gamma   90.00
#
_symmetry.space_group_name_H-M   'P 1'
#
loop_
_entity.id
_entity.type
_entity.pdbx_description
1 polymer ?
#
loop_
_entity_poly.entity_id
_entity_poly.type
_entity_poly.pdbx_seq_one_letter_code
_entity_poly.pdbx_strand_id
1 'polypeptide(L)'
;SSAASDVYKRQALGTLYALKRAGLRVPQDVKIVSFDSTLYSLLTDPPLTSIERNPQSIAQKSCELILQMMRGEPPAETEIYIPTNLVERASTDG
;
A
#
# COMPACT_ATOMS: atom_id res chain seq x y z
N SER A 1 9.17 -0.26 10.47
CA SER A 1 10.01 0.51 9.72
C SER A 1 9.46 0.80 8.35
N SER A 2 9.70 1.81 7.88
CA SER A 2 9.15 2.22 6.67
C SER A 2 10.21 2.55 5.70
N ALA A 3 10.00 2.53 4.50
CA ALA A 3 10.95 2.87 3.51
C ALA A 3 10.21 3.21 2.24
N ALA A 4 10.87 3.27 1.14
CA ALA A 4 10.23 3.49 -0.12
C ALA A 4 9.40 2.27 -0.54
N SER A 5 8.44 2.45 -1.41
CA SER A 5 7.46 1.44 -1.73
C SER A 5 8.03 0.09 -2.16
N ASP A 6 9.05 0.09 -3.00
CA ASP A 6 9.67 -1.18 -3.43
C ASP A 6 10.34 -1.89 -2.28
N VAL A 7 10.94 -1.11 -1.41
CA VAL A 7 11.57 -1.62 -0.20
C VAL A 7 10.51 -2.14 0.74
N TYR A 8 9.35 -1.50 0.82
CA TYR A 8 8.23 -1.97 1.63
C TYR A 8 7.78 -3.36 1.24
N LYS A 9 7.63 -3.62 -0.05
CA LYS A 9 7.22 -4.94 -0.52
C LYS A 9 8.21 -6.00 -0.10
N ARG A 10 9.50 -5.73 -0.31
CA ARG A 10 10.57 -6.65 0.07
C ARG A 10 10.70 -6.75 1.57
N GLN A 11 10.50 -5.65 2.30
CA GLN A 11 10.53 -5.66 3.75
C GLN A 11 9.44 -6.55 4.33
N ALA A 12 8.23 -6.47 3.78
CA ALA A 12 7.14 -7.31 4.26
C ALA A 12 7.47 -8.79 4.10
N LEU A 13 7.99 -9.17 2.94
CA LEU A 13 8.40 -10.56 2.68
C LEU A 13 9.54 -10.98 3.60
N GLY A 14 10.55 -10.13 3.76
CA GLY A 14 11.68 -10.39 4.63
C GLY A 14 11.26 -10.50 6.10
N THR A 15 10.32 -9.67 6.50
CA THR A 15 9.77 -9.69 7.86
C THR A 15 9.04 -11.00 8.11
N LEU A 16 8.18 -11.42 7.19
CA LEU A 16 7.49 -12.71 7.31
C LEU A 16 8.48 -13.87 7.42
N TYR A 17 9.50 -13.85 6.59
CA TYR A 17 10.53 -14.90 6.61
C TYR A 17 11.27 -14.93 7.95
N ALA A 18 11.68 -13.77 8.44
CA ALA A 18 12.37 -13.66 9.72
C ALA A 18 11.51 -14.12 10.89
N LEU A 19 10.23 -13.76 10.89
CA LEU A 19 9.30 -14.18 11.93
C LEU A 19 9.10 -15.68 11.92
N LYS A 20 8.96 -16.28 10.75
CA LYS A 20 8.83 -17.73 10.64
C LYS A 20 10.07 -18.44 11.17
N ARG A 21 11.25 -17.91 10.87
CA ARG A 21 12.50 -18.48 11.37
C ARG A 21 12.63 -18.33 12.89
N ALA A 22 12.06 -17.30 13.45
CA ALA A 22 12.06 -17.07 14.88
C ALA A 22 10.97 -17.85 15.61
N GLY A 23 10.13 -18.59 14.86
CA GLY A 23 9.03 -19.35 15.45
C GLY A 23 7.83 -18.50 15.83
N LEU A 24 7.74 -17.29 15.32
CA LEU A 24 6.62 -16.39 15.57
C LEU A 24 5.57 -16.52 14.48
N ARG A 25 4.34 -16.60 14.88
CA ARG A 25 3.21 -16.81 13.97
C ARG A 25 2.55 -15.47 13.60
N VAL A 26 2.10 -15.37 12.37
CA VAL A 26 1.33 -14.22 11.89
C VAL A 26 -0.04 -14.75 11.48
N PRO A 27 -1.13 -14.24 12.03
CA PRO A 27 -1.28 -13.05 12.90
C PRO A 27 -1.26 -13.35 14.41
N GLN A 28 -1.09 -14.60 14.83
CA GLN A 28 -1.31 -14.98 16.22
C GLN A 28 -0.36 -14.28 17.20
N ASP A 29 0.92 -14.26 16.86
CA ASP A 29 1.93 -13.63 17.72
C ASP A 29 2.24 -12.19 17.29
N VAL A 30 2.23 -11.95 15.99
CA VAL A 30 2.55 -10.62 15.40
C VAL A 30 1.60 -10.36 14.26
N LYS A 31 1.06 -9.16 14.21
CA LYS A 31 0.25 -8.70 13.07
C LYS A 31 1.09 -7.84 12.16
N ILE A 32 0.86 -7.95 10.85
CA ILE A 32 1.62 -7.21 9.85
C ILE A 32 0.68 -6.46 8.93
N VAL A 33 0.98 -5.19 8.73
CA VAL A 33 0.32 -4.35 7.73
C VAL A 33 1.38 -3.90 6.74
N SER A 34 1.12 -4.10 5.46
CA SER A 34 2.02 -3.63 4.42
C SER A 34 1.44 -2.40 3.74
N PHE A 35 2.25 -1.76 2.94
CA PHE A 35 1.86 -0.56 2.22
C PHE A 35 2.05 -0.78 0.73
N ASP A 36 0.97 -0.56 -0.05
CA ASP A 36 1.05 -0.50 -1.50
C ASP A 36 1.59 -1.77 -2.17
N SER A 37 1.23 -2.92 -1.67
CA SER A 37 1.83 -4.18 -2.10
C SER A 37 0.81 -5.20 -2.57
N THR A 38 -0.11 -4.79 -3.41
CA THR A 38 -1.29 -5.57 -3.77
C THR A 38 -0.98 -7.02 -4.16
N LEU A 39 -0.09 -7.23 -5.12
CA LEU A 39 0.21 -8.58 -5.58
C LEU A 39 0.91 -9.40 -4.51
N TYR A 40 1.94 -8.85 -3.90
CA TYR A 40 2.68 -9.55 -2.85
C TYR A 40 1.80 -9.83 -1.64
N SER A 41 0.88 -8.92 -1.34
CA SER A 41 -0.05 -9.11 -0.23
C SER A 41 -0.94 -10.33 -0.41
N LEU A 42 -1.27 -10.67 -1.64
CA LEU A 42 -2.09 -11.84 -1.96
C LEU A 42 -1.30 -13.14 -2.00
N LEU A 43 0.00 -13.07 -2.32
CA LEU A 43 0.82 -14.26 -2.53
C LEU A 43 1.52 -14.75 -1.27
N THR A 44 1.53 -13.97 -0.22
CA THR A 44 2.18 -14.37 1.03
C THR A 44 1.29 -15.31 1.85
N ASP A 45 1.89 -15.96 2.83
CA ASP A 45 1.20 -16.79 3.79
C ASP A 45 1.54 -16.31 5.21
N PRO A 46 0.61 -15.69 5.91
CA PRO A 46 -0.75 -15.35 5.48
C PRO A 46 -0.79 -14.17 4.50
N PRO A 47 -1.90 -14.00 3.77
CA PRO A 47 -2.08 -12.80 2.96
C PRO A 47 -2.03 -11.54 3.81
N LEU A 48 -1.41 -10.51 3.30
CA LEU A 48 -1.12 -9.30 4.08
C LEU A 48 -2.25 -8.28 3.98
N THR A 49 -2.67 -7.78 5.13
CA THR A 49 -3.45 -6.55 5.22
C THR A 49 -2.58 -5.42 4.69
N SER A 50 -3.12 -4.58 3.82
CA SER A 50 -2.33 -3.51 3.21
C SER A 50 -3.11 -2.22 3.08
N ILE A 51 -2.37 -1.11 3.12
CA ILE A 51 -2.90 0.20 2.78
C ILE A 51 -2.60 0.39 1.30
N GLU A 52 -3.65 0.55 0.50
CA GLU A 52 -3.52 0.58 -0.95
C GLU A 52 -3.98 1.89 -1.52
N ARG A 53 -3.20 2.42 -2.47
CA ARG A 53 -3.58 3.58 -3.24
C ARG A 53 -4.58 3.18 -4.30
N ASN A 54 -5.35 4.15 -4.78
CA ASN A 54 -6.25 3.95 -5.90
C ASN A 54 -5.60 4.51 -7.17
N PRO A 55 -4.94 3.69 -7.98
CA PRO A 55 -4.22 4.18 -9.14
C PRO A 55 -5.14 4.79 -10.20
N GLN A 56 -6.38 4.31 -10.32
CA GLN A 56 -7.33 4.90 -11.26
C GLN A 56 -7.70 6.32 -10.88
N SER A 57 -7.96 6.55 -9.61
CA SER A 57 -8.28 7.90 -9.13
C SER A 57 -7.10 8.86 -9.30
N ILE A 58 -5.89 8.37 -9.04
CA ILE A 58 -4.67 9.16 -9.23
C ILE A 58 -4.49 9.52 -10.71
N ALA A 59 -4.65 8.54 -11.59
CA ALA A 59 -4.50 8.76 -13.03
C ALA A 59 -5.56 9.71 -13.56
N GLN A 60 -6.80 9.53 -13.15
CA GLN A 60 -7.90 10.39 -13.58
C GLN A 60 -7.68 11.83 -13.15
N LYS A 61 -7.31 12.04 -11.90
CA LYS A 61 -7.07 13.38 -11.38
C LYS A 61 -5.87 14.04 -12.07
N SER A 62 -4.82 13.28 -12.31
CA SER A 62 -3.65 13.78 -13.02
C SER A 62 -4.01 14.23 -14.44
N CYS A 63 -4.80 13.45 -15.17
CA CYS A 63 -5.26 13.83 -16.51
C CYS A 63 -6.13 15.09 -16.49
N GLU A 64 -7.04 15.19 -15.54
CA GLU A 64 -7.87 16.38 -15.38
C GLU A 64 -7.04 17.64 -15.16
N LEU A 65 -6.03 17.55 -14.30
CA LEU A 65 -5.14 18.67 -14.03
C LEU A 65 -4.32 19.08 -15.24
N ILE A 66 -3.78 18.11 -15.97
CA ILE A 66 -3.02 18.38 -17.18
C ILE A 66 -3.88 19.08 -18.22
N LEU A 67 -5.08 18.58 -18.46
CA LEU A 67 -6.01 19.19 -19.41
C LEU A 67 -6.39 20.61 -18.99
N GLN A 68 -6.63 20.82 -17.71
CA GLN A 68 -6.92 22.14 -17.18
C GLN A 68 -5.76 23.11 -17.42
N MET A 69 -4.54 22.68 -17.14
CA MET A 69 -3.35 23.49 -17.34
C MET A 69 -3.12 23.79 -18.83
N MET A 70 -3.40 22.84 -19.71
CA MET A 70 -3.29 23.04 -21.15
C MET A 70 -4.29 24.07 -21.67
N ARG A 71 -5.41 24.24 -21.00
CA ARG A 71 -6.39 25.28 -21.34
C ARG A 71 -6.03 26.65 -20.73
N GLY A 72 -4.90 26.75 -20.07
CA GLY A 72 -4.46 27.97 -19.44
C GLY A 72 -5.14 28.27 -18.12
N GLU A 73 -5.79 27.29 -17.52
CA GLU A 73 -6.47 27.43 -16.24
C GLU A 73 -5.56 26.90 -15.14
N PRO A 74 -5.05 27.74 -14.24
CA PRO A 74 -4.21 27.22 -13.18
C PRO A 74 -5.05 26.41 -12.18
N PRO A 75 -4.47 25.35 -11.58
CA PRO A 75 -5.18 24.59 -10.58
C PRO A 75 -5.48 25.45 -9.34
N ALA A 76 -6.66 25.24 -8.75
CA ALA A 76 -7.07 25.97 -7.57
C ALA A 76 -6.26 25.56 -6.35
N GLU A 77 -5.74 24.34 -6.34
CA GLU A 77 -4.97 23.79 -5.24
C GLU A 77 -3.62 23.29 -5.74
N THR A 78 -2.58 23.53 -4.94
CA THR A 78 -1.24 23.05 -5.24
C THR A 78 -0.99 21.65 -4.71
N GLU A 79 -1.81 21.20 -3.77
CA GLU A 79 -1.76 19.86 -3.21
C GLU A 79 -3.15 19.23 -3.27
N ILE A 80 -3.22 18.01 -3.74
CA ILE A 80 -4.47 17.28 -3.84
C ILE A 80 -4.29 15.93 -3.18
N TYR A 81 -5.15 15.61 -2.23
CA TYR A 81 -5.11 14.37 -1.48
C TYR A 81 -6.14 13.39 -2.03
N ILE A 82 -5.67 12.21 -2.38
CA ILE A 82 -6.52 11.12 -2.86
C ILE A 82 -6.53 10.06 -1.77
N PRO A 83 -7.72 9.68 -1.26
CA PRO A 83 -7.80 8.71 -0.17
C PRO A 83 -7.21 7.36 -0.53
N THR A 84 -6.60 6.73 0.46
CA THR A 84 -6.16 5.34 0.37
C THR A 84 -7.22 4.44 1.00
N ASN A 85 -7.10 3.15 0.73
CA ASN A 85 -7.98 2.14 1.30
C ASN A 85 -7.19 1.14 2.12
N LEU A 86 -7.73 0.76 3.28
CA LEU A 86 -7.21 -0.35 4.04
C LEU A 86 -7.91 -1.62 3.57
N VAL A 87 -7.13 -2.56 3.08
CA VAL A 87 -7.63 -3.86 2.65
C VAL A 87 -7.21 -4.90 3.69
N GLU A 88 -8.15 -5.33 4.50
CA GLU A 88 -7.87 -6.28 5.57
C GLU A 88 -7.77 -7.69 5.02
N ARG A 89 -6.73 -8.38 5.46
CA ARG A 89 -6.49 -9.78 5.12
C ARG A 89 -6.05 -10.55 6.36
N ALA A 90 -5.63 -11.78 6.19
CA ALA A 90 -5.37 -12.67 7.32
C ALA A 90 -4.23 -12.21 8.23
N SER A 91 -3.28 -11.41 7.75
CA SER A 91 -2.14 -10.98 8.57
C SER A 91 -2.49 -10.12 9.78
N THR A 92 -3.71 -9.60 9.84
CA THR A 92 -4.20 -8.83 10.98
C THR A 92 -5.47 -9.45 11.59
N ASP A 93 -5.80 -10.67 11.20
CA ASP A 93 -6.99 -11.36 11.67
C ASP A 93 -6.93 -11.67 13.16
N GLY A 94 -8.08 -11.70 13.76
CA GLY A 94 -8.18 -11.97 15.18
C GLY A 94 -8.45 -10.75 15.99
#